data_c14582ee648c0429ae89b2508081ef50
#
_entry.id   c14582ee648c0429ae89b2508081ef50
#
_cell.length_a   1.000
_cell.length_b   1.000
_cell.length_c   1.000
_cell.angle_alpha   90.00
_cell.angle_beta   90.00
_cell.angle_gamma   90.00
#
_symmetry.space_group_name_H-M   'P 1'
#
loop_
_entity.id
_entity.type
_entity.pdbx_description
1 polymer ?
#
loop_
_entity_poly.entity_id
_entity_poly.type
_entity_poly.pdbx_seq_one_letter_code
_entity_poly.pdbx_strand_id
1 'polypeptide(L)'
;MKMNLQFFAKAESTGVEQRFQQPDYLDTTGGSESPTFELLGFGVTQLDNSPSAQTTSKRYVNQKSATQRIGSYEWSAPLEFDLIRSEKALAFITDIGENEKTGADAETLYVKVYLNKPVISQQHQFEAKQRRVAIELSEFADNDGEIQGSGNLIAVSDWVDGTFDTSTKKFTPKVE
;
A
#
# COMPACT_ATOMS: atom_id res chain seq x y z
N MET A 1 -2.43 5.23 50.44
CA MET A 1 -2.67 5.97 49.20
C MET A 1 -2.67 4.98 48.03
N LYS A 2 -3.86 4.59 47.54
CA LYS A 2 -3.94 3.62 46.42
C LYS A 2 -3.87 4.41 45.11
N MET A 3 -2.77 4.27 44.36
CA MET A 3 -2.70 4.82 43.02
C MET A 3 -3.61 3.99 42.12
N ASN A 4 -4.69 4.61 41.62
CA ASN A 4 -5.48 4.08 40.54
C ASN A 4 -4.65 4.19 39.24
N LEU A 5 -4.07 3.07 38.82
CA LEU A 5 -3.52 2.96 37.51
C LEU A 5 -4.70 2.89 36.53
N GLN A 6 -5.07 4.02 35.96
CA GLN A 6 -5.98 4.05 34.82
C GLN A 6 -5.23 3.41 33.65
N PHE A 7 -5.56 2.16 33.36
CA PHE A 7 -5.30 1.60 32.04
C PHE A 7 -6.02 2.49 31.04
N PHE A 8 -5.26 3.20 30.23
CA PHE A 8 -5.82 3.84 29.04
C PHE A 8 -6.36 2.71 28.17
N ALA A 9 -7.65 2.42 28.33
CA ALA A 9 -8.37 1.62 27.37
C ALA A 9 -8.13 2.28 26.01
N LYS A 10 -7.71 1.47 25.03
CA LYS A 10 -7.57 1.86 23.62
C LYS A 10 -8.82 2.67 23.25
N ALA A 11 -8.69 3.98 23.14
CA ALA A 11 -9.76 4.80 22.61
C ALA A 11 -9.94 4.36 21.16
N GLU A 12 -11.02 3.64 20.88
CA GLU A 12 -11.43 3.43 19.50
C GLU A 12 -11.61 4.82 18.91
N SER A 13 -10.84 5.11 17.87
CA SER A 13 -10.96 6.37 17.14
C SER A 13 -12.36 6.43 16.56
N THR A 14 -13.26 7.19 17.17
CA THR A 14 -14.62 7.41 16.68
C THR A 14 -14.69 8.43 15.54
N GLY A 15 -13.54 8.95 15.11
CA GLY A 15 -13.40 9.93 14.04
C GLY A 15 -13.10 9.29 12.68
N VAL A 16 -13.19 10.10 11.63
CA VAL A 16 -12.78 9.72 10.27
C VAL A 16 -11.26 9.48 10.28
N GLU A 17 -10.83 8.34 9.75
CA GLU A 17 -9.40 8.02 9.60
C GLU A 17 -8.72 9.05 8.69
N GLN A 18 -7.55 9.51 9.12
CA GLN A 18 -6.73 10.45 8.37
C GLN A 18 -5.72 9.68 7.52
N ARG A 19 -5.37 10.20 6.34
CA ARG A 19 -4.45 9.54 5.41
C ARG A 19 -3.10 9.18 6.05
N PHE A 20 -2.55 10.06 6.90
CA PHE A 20 -1.27 9.83 7.59
C PHE A 20 -1.30 8.65 8.58
N GLN A 21 -2.49 8.18 8.99
CA GLN A 21 -2.63 7.00 9.87
C GLN A 21 -2.44 5.68 9.12
N GLN A 22 -2.36 5.73 7.80
CA GLN A 22 -2.13 4.57 6.95
C GLN A 22 -0.93 4.84 6.02
N PRO A 23 0.30 4.88 6.57
CA PRO A 23 1.50 5.05 5.75
C PRO A 23 1.73 3.81 4.89
N ASP A 24 2.27 4.07 3.70
CA ASP A 24 2.60 3.06 2.70
C ASP A 24 4.12 2.97 2.55
N TYR A 25 4.62 1.76 2.43
CA TYR A 25 6.04 1.47 2.25
C TYR A 25 6.26 0.63 1.00
N LEU A 26 7.35 0.92 0.31
CA LEU A 26 7.76 0.20 -0.88
C LEU A 26 9.14 -0.40 -0.67
N ASP A 27 9.33 -1.63 -1.06
CA ASP A 27 10.65 -2.25 -1.08
C ASP A 27 11.45 -1.74 -2.29
N THR A 28 12.64 -1.24 -2.04
CA THR A 28 13.54 -0.69 -3.07
C THR A 28 14.56 -1.70 -3.61
N THR A 29 14.42 -2.97 -3.22
CA THR A 29 15.32 -4.07 -3.65
C THR A 29 14.70 -4.99 -4.70
N GLY A 30 13.49 -4.69 -5.18
CA GLY A 30 12.79 -5.50 -6.19
C GLY A 30 12.26 -6.84 -5.66
N GLY A 31 11.89 -6.92 -4.39
CA GLY A 31 11.33 -8.13 -3.77
C GLY A 31 12.38 -9.21 -3.46
N SER A 32 13.59 -8.81 -3.11
CA SER A 32 14.67 -9.70 -2.68
C SER A 32 14.34 -10.42 -1.35
N GLU A 33 15.14 -11.43 -0.96
CA GLU A 33 15.02 -12.14 0.32
C GLU A 33 15.20 -11.22 1.54
N SER A 34 15.87 -10.08 1.36
CA SER A 34 16.09 -9.06 2.39
C SER A 34 15.55 -7.71 1.93
N PRO A 35 14.22 -7.51 1.96
CA PRO A 35 13.60 -6.30 1.47
C PRO A 35 14.00 -5.07 2.30
N THR A 36 14.20 -3.95 1.62
CA THR A 36 14.47 -2.66 2.24
C THR A 36 13.30 -1.74 1.97
N PHE A 37 12.43 -1.60 2.96
CA PHE A 37 11.23 -0.78 2.84
C PHE A 37 11.53 0.69 3.08
N GLU A 38 11.08 1.54 2.16
CA GLU A 38 11.13 2.99 2.27
C GLU A 38 9.71 3.57 2.21
N LEU A 39 9.49 4.66 2.94
CA LEU A 39 8.18 5.31 3.04
C LEU A 39 7.83 5.98 1.71
N LEU A 40 6.64 5.73 1.20
CA LEU A 40 6.00 6.52 0.15
C LEU A 40 5.29 7.72 0.79
N GLY A 41 6.01 8.81 0.95
CA GLY A 41 5.52 9.98 1.69
C GLY A 41 5.90 11.28 1.04
N PHE A 42 7.09 11.80 1.33
CA PHE A 42 7.54 13.07 0.79
C PHE A 42 7.66 12.99 -0.74
N GLY A 43 7.08 13.97 -1.44
CA GLY A 43 7.01 14.02 -2.90
C GLY A 43 5.85 13.20 -3.51
N VAL A 44 5.16 12.34 -2.76
CA VAL A 44 3.97 11.65 -3.25
C VAL A 44 2.75 12.54 -3.05
N THR A 45 2.12 12.94 -4.15
CA THR A 45 0.96 13.83 -4.16
C THR A 45 -0.34 13.03 -4.16
N GLN A 46 -0.36 11.84 -4.78
CA GLN A 46 -1.49 10.93 -4.78
C GLN A 46 -1.02 9.49 -4.64
N LEU A 47 -1.68 8.74 -3.77
CA LEU A 47 -1.58 7.28 -3.67
C LEU A 47 -2.90 6.75 -3.12
N ASP A 48 -3.78 6.36 -4.03
CA ASP A 48 -5.10 5.87 -3.69
C ASP A 48 -5.11 4.35 -3.61
N ASN A 49 -6.06 3.82 -2.83
CA ASN A 49 -6.25 2.38 -2.71
C ASN A 49 -7.57 2.00 -3.40
N SER A 50 -7.48 1.41 -4.57
CA SER A 50 -8.63 1.07 -5.41
C SER A 50 -8.83 -0.46 -5.49
N PRO A 51 -9.72 -1.05 -4.66
CA PRO A 51 -9.95 -2.50 -4.68
C PRO A 51 -10.59 -3.03 -5.96
N SER A 52 -11.36 -2.21 -6.67
CA SER A 52 -11.98 -2.51 -7.98
C SER A 52 -12.67 -3.88 -8.07
N ALA A 53 -13.85 -3.98 -7.45
CA ALA A 53 -14.64 -5.21 -7.46
C ALA A 53 -15.16 -5.54 -8.87
N GLN A 54 -14.90 -6.75 -9.36
CA GLN A 54 -15.42 -7.28 -10.61
C GLN A 54 -16.69 -8.05 -10.35
N THR A 55 -17.80 -7.59 -10.96
CA THR A 55 -19.13 -8.18 -10.77
C THR A 55 -19.55 -9.00 -11.98
N THR A 56 -20.10 -10.17 -11.73
CA THR A 56 -20.79 -10.99 -12.73
C THR A 56 -22.29 -10.97 -12.50
N SER A 57 -23.05 -10.84 -13.58
CA SER A 57 -24.52 -10.84 -13.54
C SER A 57 -25.05 -12.11 -14.19
N LYS A 58 -25.94 -12.82 -13.52
CA LYS A 58 -26.60 -14.03 -14.05
C LYS A 58 -28.09 -14.01 -13.75
N ARG A 59 -28.90 -14.27 -14.78
CA ARG A 59 -30.36 -14.40 -14.65
C ARG A 59 -30.76 -15.82 -14.97
N TYR A 60 -31.46 -16.46 -14.04
CA TYR A 60 -32.07 -17.76 -14.27
C TYR A 60 -33.46 -17.62 -14.92
N VAL A 61 -33.91 -18.65 -15.60
CA VAL A 61 -35.18 -18.65 -16.38
C VAL A 61 -36.42 -18.32 -15.57
N ASN A 62 -36.36 -18.54 -14.26
CA ASN A 62 -37.47 -18.32 -13.30
C ASN A 62 -37.37 -16.98 -12.56
N GLN A 63 -36.40 -16.10 -12.94
CA GLN A 63 -36.18 -14.82 -12.28
C GLN A 63 -36.54 -13.66 -13.21
N LYS A 64 -37.22 -12.63 -12.66
CA LYS A 64 -37.45 -11.35 -13.35
C LYS A 64 -36.20 -10.50 -13.45
N SER A 65 -35.36 -10.53 -12.41
CA SER A 65 -34.14 -9.73 -12.30
C SER A 65 -32.90 -10.59 -12.27
N ALA A 66 -31.77 -10.07 -12.74
CA ALA A 66 -30.49 -10.74 -12.64
C ALA A 66 -29.93 -10.65 -11.22
N THR A 67 -29.25 -11.71 -10.77
CA THR A 67 -28.47 -11.73 -9.54
C THR A 67 -27.04 -11.33 -9.84
N GLN A 68 -26.53 -10.34 -9.11
CA GLN A 68 -25.14 -9.90 -9.22
C GLN A 68 -24.31 -10.52 -8.09
N ARG A 69 -23.08 -10.92 -8.44
CA ARG A 69 -22.09 -11.46 -7.50
C ARG A 69 -20.74 -10.84 -7.77
N ILE A 70 -19.99 -10.54 -6.71
CA ILE A 70 -18.59 -10.16 -6.82
C ILE A 70 -17.79 -11.43 -7.08
N GLY A 71 -17.10 -11.49 -8.21
CA GLY A 71 -16.29 -12.65 -8.63
C GLY A 71 -14.83 -12.52 -8.21
N SER A 72 -14.26 -11.32 -8.31
CA SER A 72 -12.86 -11.04 -8.01
C SER A 72 -12.66 -9.56 -7.67
N TYR A 73 -11.43 -9.22 -7.29
CA TYR A 73 -10.98 -7.85 -7.14
C TYR A 73 -9.73 -7.64 -8.00
N GLU A 74 -9.70 -6.54 -8.74
CA GLU A 74 -8.55 -6.08 -9.53
C GLU A 74 -7.97 -4.84 -8.85
N TRP A 75 -7.18 -5.07 -7.80
CA TRP A 75 -6.64 -3.98 -7.01
C TRP A 75 -5.56 -3.22 -7.76
N SER A 76 -5.63 -1.89 -7.68
CA SER A 76 -4.59 -0.98 -8.12
C SER A 76 -4.46 0.19 -7.15
N ALA A 77 -3.33 0.88 -7.20
CA ALA A 77 -3.13 2.13 -6.49
C ALA A 77 -2.59 3.18 -7.46
N PRO A 78 -3.46 4.08 -7.95
CA PRO A 78 -3.01 5.26 -8.68
C PRO A 78 -1.99 6.06 -7.88
N LEU A 79 -0.89 6.40 -8.54
CA LEU A 79 0.27 7.06 -7.96
C LEU A 79 0.62 8.30 -8.77
N GLU A 80 0.75 9.44 -8.07
CA GLU A 80 1.33 10.67 -8.62
C GLU A 80 2.39 11.19 -7.66
N PHE A 81 3.52 11.66 -8.20
CA PHE A 81 4.62 12.13 -7.38
C PHE A 81 5.48 13.17 -8.10
N ASP A 82 6.08 14.06 -7.31
CA ASP A 82 7.15 14.95 -7.78
C ASP A 82 8.43 14.16 -7.89
N LEU A 83 9.18 14.33 -8.97
CA LEU A 83 10.42 13.60 -9.23
C LEU A 83 11.53 14.06 -8.30
N ILE A 84 11.63 13.47 -7.11
CA ILE A 84 12.62 13.78 -6.09
C ILE A 84 13.61 12.61 -5.97
N ARG A 85 14.78 12.74 -6.60
CA ARG A 85 15.77 11.66 -6.66
C ARG A 85 16.46 11.35 -5.33
N SER A 86 16.38 12.23 -4.33
CA SER A 86 16.89 11.97 -2.99
C SER A 86 16.02 11.00 -2.19
N GLU A 87 14.74 10.88 -2.55
CA GLU A 87 13.81 9.93 -1.95
C GLU A 87 13.97 8.55 -2.58
N LYS A 88 14.45 7.57 -1.80
CA LYS A 88 14.83 6.24 -2.31
C LYS A 88 13.68 5.49 -2.97
N ALA A 89 12.46 5.58 -2.40
CA ALA A 89 11.28 4.95 -2.98
C ALA A 89 10.96 5.56 -4.35
N LEU A 90 11.00 6.89 -4.47
CA LEU A 90 10.73 7.60 -5.72
C LEU A 90 11.85 7.37 -6.75
N ALA A 91 13.10 7.34 -6.31
CA ALA A 91 14.23 7.03 -7.19
C ALA A 91 14.11 5.62 -7.78
N PHE A 92 13.69 4.63 -6.98
CA PHE A 92 13.44 3.26 -7.44
C PHE A 92 12.29 3.19 -8.46
N ILE A 93 11.17 3.88 -8.18
CA ILE A 93 10.03 3.95 -9.10
C ILE A 93 10.44 4.62 -10.42
N THR A 94 11.16 5.74 -10.33
CA THR A 94 11.64 6.48 -11.50
C THR A 94 12.58 5.64 -12.36
N ASP A 95 13.50 4.88 -11.75
CA ASP A 95 14.43 4.00 -12.44
C ASP A 95 13.71 2.90 -13.23
N ILE A 96 12.59 2.40 -12.72
CA ILE A 96 11.75 1.45 -13.45
C ILE A 96 11.16 2.09 -14.71
N GLY A 97 10.62 3.30 -14.61
CA GLY A 97 10.00 3.99 -15.74
C GLY A 97 11.02 4.49 -16.76
N GLU A 98 12.11 5.11 -16.31
CA GLU A 98 13.16 5.63 -17.22
C GLU A 98 13.86 4.52 -18.01
N ASN A 99 13.98 3.31 -17.43
CA ASN A 99 14.59 2.16 -18.09
C ASN A 99 13.57 1.19 -18.71
N GLU A 100 12.29 1.54 -18.73
CA GLU A 100 11.19 0.76 -19.29
C GLU A 100 11.24 -0.72 -18.83
N LYS A 101 11.51 -0.94 -17.53
CA LYS A 101 11.61 -2.28 -16.95
C LYS A 101 10.28 -3.01 -17.01
N THR A 102 10.32 -4.30 -17.27
CA THR A 102 9.12 -5.15 -17.44
C THR A 102 9.25 -6.46 -16.67
N GLY A 103 8.11 -7.14 -16.47
CA GLY A 103 8.08 -8.42 -15.76
C GLY A 103 8.60 -8.31 -14.33
N ALA A 104 9.42 -9.27 -13.91
CA ALA A 104 9.95 -9.32 -12.55
C ALA A 104 10.81 -8.10 -12.15
N ASP A 105 11.44 -7.44 -13.12
CA ASP A 105 12.27 -6.25 -12.88
C ASP A 105 11.43 -4.99 -12.55
N ALA A 106 10.14 -5.01 -12.88
CA ALA A 106 9.18 -3.98 -12.53
C ALA A 106 8.35 -4.34 -11.28
N GLU A 107 8.62 -5.49 -10.66
CA GLU A 107 7.88 -5.95 -9.49
C GLU A 107 8.63 -5.68 -8.19
N THR A 108 7.87 -5.40 -7.14
CA THR A 108 8.43 -5.25 -5.79
C THR A 108 7.38 -5.54 -4.72
N LEU A 109 7.78 -5.42 -3.44
CA LEU A 109 6.89 -5.59 -2.30
C LEU A 109 6.33 -4.24 -1.85
N TYR A 110 5.05 -4.20 -1.62
CA TYR A 110 4.32 -3.06 -1.11
C TYR A 110 3.68 -3.42 0.23
N VAL A 111 3.82 -2.53 1.22
CA VAL A 111 3.26 -2.71 2.56
C VAL A 111 2.40 -1.52 2.92
N LYS A 112 1.17 -1.81 3.34
CA LYS A 112 0.25 -0.84 3.93
C LYS A 112 0.18 -1.06 5.43
N VAL A 113 0.46 -0.01 6.21
CA VAL A 113 0.51 -0.07 7.68
C VAL A 113 -0.69 0.66 8.28
N TYR A 114 -1.26 0.13 9.36
CA TYR A 114 -2.39 0.69 10.07
C TYR A 114 -1.95 1.21 11.45
N LEU A 115 -1.57 2.51 11.56
CA LEU A 115 -1.10 3.10 12.81
C LEU A 115 -2.19 3.16 13.90
N ASN A 116 -3.46 3.08 13.52
CA ASN A 116 -4.59 2.96 14.44
C ASN A 116 -4.75 1.56 15.05
N LYS A 117 -3.96 0.58 14.60
CA LYS A 117 -3.98 -0.80 15.08
C LYS A 117 -2.61 -1.22 15.63
N PRO A 118 -2.17 -0.67 16.78
CA PRO A 118 -0.91 -1.07 17.39
C PRO A 118 -0.98 -2.50 17.92
N VAL A 119 0.13 -3.22 17.79
CA VAL A 119 0.27 -4.56 18.39
C VAL A 119 0.50 -4.41 19.89
N ILE A 120 -0.36 -5.06 20.68
CA ILE A 120 -0.26 -5.01 22.15
C ILE A 120 1.07 -5.63 22.58
N SER A 121 1.79 -4.98 23.47
CA SER A 121 3.08 -5.38 24.04
C SER A 121 4.33 -5.15 23.17
N GLN A 122 4.22 -4.53 22.00
CA GLN A 122 5.39 -4.22 21.18
C GLN A 122 5.35 -2.74 20.74
N GLN A 123 6.40 -1.99 21.11
CA GLN A 123 6.55 -0.61 20.65
C GLN A 123 6.84 -0.60 19.14
N HIS A 124 6.30 0.40 18.43
CA HIS A 124 6.52 0.62 17.00
C HIS A 124 6.01 -0.47 16.06
N GLN A 125 5.29 -1.49 16.56
CA GLN A 125 4.67 -2.51 15.72
C GLN A 125 3.18 -2.26 15.54
N PHE A 126 2.74 -2.35 14.29
CA PHE A 126 1.36 -2.11 13.87
C PHE A 126 0.88 -3.25 12.96
N GLU A 127 -0.43 -3.48 12.94
CA GLU A 127 -1.00 -4.36 11.93
C GLU A 127 -0.70 -3.80 10.54
N ALA A 128 -0.35 -4.68 9.63
CA ALA A 128 -0.01 -4.33 8.26
C ALA A 128 -0.41 -5.42 7.28
N LYS A 129 -0.51 -5.04 6.01
CA LYS A 129 -0.72 -5.95 4.90
C LYS A 129 0.37 -5.75 3.86
N GLN A 130 0.90 -6.85 3.37
CA GLN A 130 1.92 -6.86 2.32
C GLN A 130 1.39 -7.55 1.08
N ARG A 131 1.80 -7.10 -0.08
CA ARG A 131 1.61 -7.80 -1.36
C ARG A 131 2.74 -7.49 -2.33
N ARG A 132 2.89 -8.33 -3.33
CA ARG A 132 3.72 -8.02 -4.49
C ARG A 132 2.93 -7.16 -5.46
N VAL A 133 3.55 -6.12 -5.97
CA VAL A 133 2.98 -5.19 -6.95
C VAL A 133 3.93 -5.03 -8.13
N ALA A 134 3.38 -4.80 -9.31
CA ALA A 134 4.11 -4.28 -10.46
C ALA A 134 3.93 -2.75 -10.52
N ILE A 135 5.00 -2.06 -10.85
CA ILE A 135 5.01 -0.60 -10.99
C ILE A 135 4.82 -0.27 -12.46
N GLU A 136 3.68 0.31 -12.79
CA GLU A 136 3.36 0.82 -14.12
C GLU A 136 3.52 2.34 -14.10
N LEU A 137 4.57 2.86 -14.75
CA LEU A 137 4.69 4.29 -14.98
C LEU A 137 4.17 4.64 -16.36
N SER A 138 3.25 5.60 -16.40
CA SER A 138 2.56 6.03 -17.62
C SER A 138 3.16 7.28 -18.20
N GLU A 139 3.65 8.20 -17.37
CA GLU A 139 4.06 9.52 -17.83
C GLU A 139 5.05 10.17 -16.87
N PHE A 140 5.96 10.97 -17.46
CA PHE A 140 6.72 12.01 -16.80
C PHE A 140 6.33 13.35 -17.44
N ALA A 141 5.54 14.15 -16.74
CA ALA A 141 5.01 15.41 -17.24
C ALA A 141 5.76 16.62 -16.66
N ASP A 142 5.79 17.71 -17.42
CA ASP A 142 6.19 19.01 -16.91
C ASP A 142 4.96 19.69 -16.26
N ASN A 143 5.10 20.04 -14.99
CA ASN A 143 4.10 20.79 -14.25
C ASN A 143 4.73 22.08 -13.72
N ASP A 144 4.54 23.18 -14.48
CA ASP A 144 5.05 24.51 -14.14
C ASP A 144 6.58 24.57 -13.88
N GLY A 145 7.34 23.77 -14.66
CA GLY A 145 8.80 23.67 -14.58
C GLY A 145 9.32 22.58 -13.63
N GLU A 146 8.42 21.84 -12.96
CA GLU A 146 8.77 20.68 -12.14
C GLU A 146 8.34 19.39 -12.85
N ILE A 147 9.16 18.34 -12.75
CA ILE A 147 8.82 17.04 -13.35
C ILE A 147 8.00 16.23 -12.37
N GLN A 148 6.83 15.80 -12.82
CA GLN A 148 5.97 14.88 -12.09
C GLN A 148 5.87 13.53 -12.80
N GLY A 149 5.86 12.46 -12.01
CA GLY A 149 5.60 11.11 -12.49
C GLY A 149 4.18 10.68 -12.14
N SER A 150 3.54 9.96 -13.05
CA SER A 150 2.24 9.34 -12.80
C SER A 150 2.20 7.90 -13.28
N GLY A 151 1.41 7.08 -12.57
CA GLY A 151 1.28 5.67 -12.89
C GLY A 151 0.39 4.92 -11.92
N ASN A 152 0.58 3.62 -11.83
CA ASN A 152 -0.17 2.74 -10.95
C ASN A 152 0.74 1.69 -10.30
N LEU A 153 0.41 1.30 -9.08
CA LEU A 153 0.85 0.04 -8.52
C LEU A 153 -0.24 -1.01 -8.81
N ILE A 154 0.12 -2.07 -9.51
CA ILE A 154 -0.82 -3.13 -9.91
C ILE A 154 -0.56 -4.38 -9.07
N ALA A 155 -1.61 -5.04 -8.60
CA ALA A 155 -1.48 -6.27 -7.82
C ALA A 155 -0.94 -7.44 -8.64
N VAL A 156 0.11 -8.09 -8.13
CA VAL A 156 0.67 -9.32 -8.69
C VAL A 156 0.37 -10.54 -7.80
N SER A 157 0.19 -10.31 -6.49
CA SER A 157 -0.16 -11.38 -5.53
C SER A 157 -1.33 -10.96 -4.65
N ASP A 158 -1.85 -11.92 -3.88
CA ASP A 158 -2.81 -11.65 -2.82
C ASP A 158 -2.16 -10.91 -1.64
N TRP A 159 -3.01 -10.36 -0.76
CA TRP A 159 -2.56 -9.75 0.47
C TRP A 159 -2.11 -10.79 1.48
N VAL A 160 -0.98 -10.54 2.11
CA VAL A 160 -0.48 -11.29 3.27
C VAL A 160 -0.65 -10.40 4.50
N ASP A 161 -1.40 -10.88 5.48
CA ASP A 161 -1.57 -10.18 6.76
C ASP A 161 -0.34 -10.36 7.64
N GLY A 162 0.00 -9.34 8.39
CA GLY A 162 1.16 -9.38 9.27
C GLY A 162 1.27 -8.14 10.15
N THR A 163 2.47 -7.92 10.63
CA THR A 163 2.84 -6.75 11.42
C THR A 163 4.03 -6.03 10.79
N PHE A 164 4.09 -4.74 10.94
CA PHE A 164 5.19 -3.92 10.45
C PHE A 164 5.80 -3.11 11.61
N ASP A 165 7.10 -3.21 11.75
CA ASP A 165 7.87 -2.40 12.69
C ASP A 165 8.34 -1.14 11.98
N THR A 166 7.82 0.02 12.40
CA THR A 166 8.14 1.31 11.77
C THR A 166 9.53 1.82 12.08
N SER A 167 10.18 1.30 13.14
CA SER A 167 11.53 1.70 13.54
C SER A 167 12.60 0.94 12.76
N THR A 168 12.39 -0.37 12.55
CA THR A 168 13.31 -1.23 11.79
C THR A 168 12.91 -1.40 10.33
N LYS A 169 11.72 -0.89 9.95
CA LYS A 169 11.12 -1.02 8.62
C LYS A 169 11.06 -2.48 8.15
N LYS A 170 10.58 -3.38 9.02
CA LYS A 170 10.47 -4.82 8.72
C LYS A 170 9.03 -5.30 8.80
N PHE A 171 8.63 -6.06 7.81
CA PHE A 171 7.37 -6.78 7.80
C PHE A 171 7.57 -8.19 8.35
N THR A 172 6.65 -8.63 9.21
CA THR A 172 6.59 -10.00 9.73
C THR A 172 5.22 -10.58 9.39
N PRO A 173 5.14 -11.60 8.53
CA PRO A 173 3.88 -12.23 8.19
C PRO A 173 3.27 -12.91 9.42
N LYS A 174 1.94 -12.91 9.48
CA LYS A 174 1.19 -13.66 10.49
C LYS A 174 1.24 -15.14 10.10
N VAL A 175 1.79 -15.95 10.98
CA VAL A 175 1.75 -17.42 10.85
C VAL A 175 0.34 -17.87 11.20
N GLU A 176 -0.31 -18.61 10.29
CA GLU A 176 -1.60 -19.24 10.54
C GLU A 176 -1.47 -20.41 11.54
#